data_703e9c013ab151342b54dc0919cb1dab
#
_entry.id   703e9c013ab151342b54dc0919cb1dab
#
_cell.length_a   1.000
_cell.length_b   1.000
_cell.length_c   1.000
_cell.angle_alpha   90.00
_cell.angle_beta   90.00
_cell.angle_gamma   90.00
#
_symmetry.space_group_name_H-M   'P 1'
#
loop_
_entity.id
_entity.type
_entity.pdbx_description
1 polymer ?
#
loop_
_entity_poly.entity_id
_entity_poly.type
_entity_poly.pdbx_seq_one_letter_code
_entity_poly.pdbx_strand_id
1 'polypeptide(L)'
;MQRVRLSRLITGVAILGLIVAACGPTGGSGAPASAAGTDAAPSGSAATGEKGNVKIAINPWVGAEANVAVVKSLLEDKLGYTVTATPLAEEVAWPGFETGEIDVILENWGHPDLEKTYIEEKGVAQDAGLNGVDGIIGWYVPEWMATQYPDIVDSDNLNKYATLFKTSESGDQGQFLGSDPTFVTNDEALIKNLGLDFKVVYSGSEAATITAFQQATEQKTPLIGYFYDPQWLHSKIKLVKVNLPEWTEGCDADPNTVACDYPLYKLNKIVATSFAETGGDAYTLVKNFSWTNEDQNLVADYITNQGMSADEAGDKWVAENEAKWSAWMP
;
A
#
# COMPACT_ATOMS: atom_id res chain seq x y z
N MET A 1 14.99 -40.60 32.90
CA MET A 1 16.36 -40.40 33.37
C MET A 1 17.27 -40.30 32.20
N GLN A 2 17.72 -39.12 31.84
CA GLN A 2 19.05 -38.84 31.33
C GLN A 2 19.18 -37.33 31.16
N ARG A 3 20.02 -36.77 32.02
CA ARG A 3 20.40 -35.34 32.00
C ARG A 3 21.54 -35.18 30.98
N VAL A 4 21.50 -34.20 30.11
CA VAL A 4 22.67 -33.75 29.35
C VAL A 4 22.90 -32.27 29.63
N ARG A 5 24.16 -32.00 29.90
CA ARG A 5 24.74 -30.83 30.55
C ARG A 5 24.90 -29.63 29.60
N LEU A 6 24.69 -28.44 30.18
CA LEU A 6 25.18 -27.15 29.68
C LEU A 6 26.70 -27.17 29.53
N SER A 7 27.21 -26.59 28.43
CA SER A 7 28.54 -26.08 28.34
C SER A 7 28.53 -24.64 27.85
N ARG A 8 28.91 -23.76 28.77
CA ARG A 8 29.22 -22.34 28.50
C ARG A 8 30.66 -22.26 27.99
N LEU A 9 30.90 -21.54 26.93
CA LEU A 9 32.23 -21.04 26.57
C LEU A 9 32.11 -19.52 26.41
N ILE A 10 32.76 -18.84 27.36
CA ILE A 10 33.06 -17.42 27.39
C ILE A 10 34.47 -17.31 26.77
N THR A 11 34.61 -16.44 25.76
CA THR A 11 35.96 -15.96 25.40
C THR A 11 35.85 -14.47 25.09
N GLY A 12 36.40 -13.68 25.95
CA GLY A 12 36.64 -12.27 25.75
C GLY A 12 38.08 -12.03 25.30
N VAL A 13 38.32 -11.02 24.51
CA VAL A 13 39.65 -10.34 24.28
C VAL A 13 39.29 -8.95 23.76
N ALA A 14 39.45 -7.90 24.47
CA ALA A 14 40.61 -7.06 24.79
C ALA A 14 40.83 -5.93 23.75
N ILE A 15 40.68 -4.76 24.31
CA ILE A 15 40.88 -3.38 23.82
C ILE A 15 42.37 -3.15 23.46
N LEU A 16 42.64 -2.41 22.38
CA LEU A 16 43.85 -1.58 22.33
C LEU A 16 43.56 -0.28 21.58
N GLY A 17 43.65 0.83 22.31
CA GLY A 17 43.62 2.18 21.79
C GLY A 17 44.99 2.65 21.33
N LEU A 18 45.01 3.59 20.40
CA LEU A 18 46.18 4.41 20.12
C LEU A 18 45.72 5.83 19.77
N ILE A 19 46.09 6.72 20.70
CA ILE A 19 45.98 8.18 20.57
C ILE A 19 47.31 8.67 19.97
N VAL A 20 47.29 9.50 18.93
CA VAL A 20 48.41 10.36 18.58
C VAL A 20 47.89 11.77 18.34
N ALA A 21 48.23 12.64 19.27
CA ALA A 21 48.16 14.07 19.16
C ALA A 21 49.47 14.63 18.64
N ALA A 22 49.44 15.59 17.73
CA ALA A 22 50.56 16.48 17.51
C ALA A 22 50.07 17.90 17.18
N CYS A 23 50.36 18.80 18.10
CA CYS A 23 50.26 20.25 17.96
C CYS A 23 51.52 20.84 17.33
N GLY A 24 51.37 22.01 16.73
CA GLY A 24 52.41 23.04 16.82
C GLY A 24 52.59 23.95 15.60
N PRO A 25 52.91 25.18 15.84
CA PRO A 25 52.44 26.34 15.08
C PRO A 25 53.60 27.13 14.38
N THR A 26 53.22 28.32 13.87
CA THR A 26 53.97 29.52 13.46
C THR A 26 53.87 29.79 11.97
N GLY A 27 53.38 30.87 11.47
CA GLY A 27 53.68 32.28 11.72
C GLY A 27 54.32 32.88 10.48
N GLY A 28 53.70 33.85 9.82
CA GLY A 28 54.31 34.59 8.71
C GLY A 28 53.39 35.60 8.04
N SER A 29 53.54 36.86 8.46
CA SER A 29 52.90 38.04 7.88
C SER A 29 53.44 38.40 6.51
N GLY A 30 52.59 38.93 5.65
CA GLY A 30 52.99 39.64 4.44
C GLY A 30 51.80 40.10 3.59
N ALA A 31 51.43 41.34 3.67
CA ALA A 31 50.63 42.10 2.72
C ALA A 31 51.54 43.13 2.04
N PRO A 32 51.10 43.93 1.04
CA PRO A 32 50.00 43.81 0.08
C PRO A 32 50.45 44.01 -1.40
N ALA A 33 49.63 43.68 -2.38
CA ALA A 33 49.66 44.35 -3.69
C ALA A 33 48.28 44.33 -4.34
N SER A 34 47.74 45.49 -4.61
CA SER A 34 46.56 45.76 -5.40
C SER A 34 46.83 45.47 -6.90
N ALA A 35 45.86 44.91 -7.60
CA ALA A 35 45.60 45.18 -9.02
C ALA A 35 44.20 44.79 -9.44
N ALA A 36 43.42 45.76 -9.77
CA ALA A 36 42.46 45.96 -10.84
C ALA A 36 41.56 44.78 -11.29
N GLY A 37 40.30 45.11 -11.24
CA GLY A 37 39.09 44.47 -11.63
C GLY A 37 38.99 43.89 -13.05
N THR A 38 38.12 42.89 -13.08
CA THR A 38 37.24 42.58 -14.20
C THR A 38 35.93 42.15 -13.63
N ASP A 39 34.88 42.88 -13.97
CA ASP A 39 33.49 42.52 -13.66
C ASP A 39 33.14 41.21 -14.37
N ALA A 40 33.07 40.14 -13.59
CA ALA A 40 32.36 38.93 -13.96
C ALA A 40 31.00 38.97 -13.26
N ALA A 41 29.95 39.11 -14.02
CA ALA A 41 28.57 38.94 -13.57
C ALA A 41 28.45 37.63 -12.74
N PRO A 42 27.74 37.66 -11.61
CA PRO A 42 27.47 36.43 -10.92
C PRO A 42 26.52 35.57 -11.79
N SER A 43 27.07 34.51 -12.37
CA SER A 43 26.23 33.37 -12.79
C SER A 43 25.49 32.94 -11.52
N GLY A 44 24.20 33.25 -11.47
CA GLY A 44 23.29 32.77 -10.46
C GLY A 44 23.27 31.24 -10.50
N SER A 45 24.08 30.64 -9.64
CA SER A 45 23.84 29.26 -9.24
C SER A 45 22.49 29.30 -8.55
N ALA A 46 21.46 28.77 -9.21
CA ALA A 46 20.21 28.49 -8.56
C ALA A 46 20.56 27.64 -7.33
N ALA A 47 20.33 28.19 -6.15
CA ALA A 47 20.38 27.44 -4.93
C ALA A 47 19.31 26.35 -5.07
N THR A 48 19.74 25.12 -5.28
CA THR A 48 18.91 23.93 -5.05
C THR A 48 18.73 23.83 -3.54
N GLY A 49 17.84 24.67 -2.98
CA GLY A 49 17.34 24.47 -1.62
C GLY A 49 16.57 23.16 -1.61
N GLU A 50 16.84 22.31 -0.66
CA GLU A 50 15.99 21.14 -0.40
C GLU A 50 14.54 21.61 -0.28
N LYS A 51 13.67 21.11 -1.17
CA LYS A 51 12.25 21.54 -1.25
C LYS A 51 11.39 20.97 -0.12
N GLY A 52 11.96 20.30 0.85
CA GLY A 52 11.26 19.70 1.99
C GLY A 52 11.04 18.21 1.84
N ASN A 53 10.42 17.59 2.85
CA ASN A 53 10.15 16.16 2.93
C ASN A 53 8.64 15.91 2.88
N VAL A 54 8.21 14.98 2.03
CA VAL A 54 6.82 14.51 1.93
C VAL A 54 6.71 13.14 2.58
N LYS A 55 5.78 12.98 3.51
CA LYS A 55 5.58 11.76 4.30
C LYS A 55 4.36 11.01 3.76
N ILE A 56 4.59 9.85 3.17
CA ILE A 56 3.56 9.06 2.51
C ILE A 56 3.37 7.72 3.24
N ALA A 57 2.14 7.37 3.56
CA ALA A 57 1.83 6.04 4.08
C ALA A 57 1.83 4.99 2.94
N ILE A 58 2.42 3.82 3.19
CA ILE A 58 2.31 2.64 2.33
C ILE A 58 1.37 1.66 3.03
N ASN A 59 0.18 1.48 2.49
CA ASN A 59 -0.75 0.48 3.01
C ASN A 59 -0.31 -0.93 2.60
N PRO A 60 -0.70 -2.00 3.33
CA PRO A 60 -0.07 -3.32 3.23
C PRO A 60 -0.57 -4.15 2.03
N TRP A 61 -0.66 -3.53 0.86
CA TRP A 61 -0.92 -4.18 -0.43
C TRP A 61 -0.10 -3.56 -1.55
N VAL A 62 0.21 -4.38 -2.55
CA VAL A 62 1.14 -3.98 -3.61
C VAL A 62 0.63 -2.83 -4.49
N GLY A 63 -0.68 -2.65 -4.61
CA GLY A 63 -1.27 -1.50 -5.31
C GLY A 63 -0.89 -0.17 -4.66
N ALA A 64 -0.99 -0.07 -3.32
CA ALA A 64 -0.54 1.11 -2.59
C ALA A 64 0.97 1.35 -2.73
N GLU A 65 1.77 0.28 -2.67
CA GLU A 65 3.21 0.36 -2.89
C GLU A 65 3.54 0.90 -4.29
N ALA A 66 2.80 0.44 -5.31
CA ALA A 66 2.94 0.91 -6.70
C ALA A 66 2.60 2.40 -6.86
N ASN A 67 1.51 2.88 -6.24
CA ASN A 67 1.15 4.31 -6.20
C ASN A 67 2.29 5.15 -5.60
N VAL A 68 2.79 4.72 -4.43
CA VAL A 68 3.86 5.42 -3.72
C VAL A 68 5.15 5.42 -4.53
N ALA A 69 5.52 4.31 -5.16
CA ALA A 69 6.72 4.19 -5.97
C ALA A 69 6.78 5.24 -7.09
N VAL A 70 5.67 5.38 -7.85
CA VAL A 70 5.59 6.34 -8.96
C VAL A 70 5.57 7.79 -8.46
N VAL A 71 4.76 8.10 -7.45
CA VAL A 71 4.68 9.46 -6.90
C VAL A 71 6.00 9.88 -6.26
N LYS A 72 6.68 8.96 -5.54
CA LYS A 72 7.99 9.18 -4.96
C LYS A 72 9.03 9.51 -6.02
N SER A 73 9.14 8.68 -7.08
CA SER A 73 10.07 8.93 -8.21
C SER A 73 9.87 10.33 -8.81
N LEU A 74 8.62 10.75 -9.03
CA LEU A 74 8.33 12.09 -9.56
C LEU A 74 8.68 13.21 -8.56
N LEU A 75 8.38 13.04 -7.28
CA LEU A 75 8.71 14.02 -6.25
C LEU A 75 10.21 14.21 -6.09
N GLU A 76 10.97 13.12 -6.07
CA GLU A 76 12.41 13.14 -5.85
C GLU A 76 13.16 13.57 -7.12
N ASP A 77 12.94 12.89 -8.25
CA ASP A 77 13.72 13.08 -9.46
C ASP A 77 13.32 14.29 -10.29
N LYS A 78 12.04 14.65 -10.29
CA LYS A 78 11.55 15.77 -11.12
C LYS A 78 11.34 17.05 -10.35
N LEU A 79 10.93 16.95 -9.08
CA LEU A 79 10.62 18.12 -8.27
C LEU A 79 11.67 18.43 -7.17
N GLY A 80 12.58 17.51 -6.86
CA GLY A 80 13.67 17.70 -5.89
C GLY A 80 13.24 17.73 -4.43
N TYR A 81 12.11 17.08 -4.09
CA TYR A 81 11.70 16.82 -2.72
C TYR A 81 12.43 15.56 -2.19
N THR A 82 12.42 15.38 -0.89
CA THR A 82 12.68 14.07 -0.28
C THR A 82 11.36 13.41 0.09
N VAL A 83 11.31 12.07 0.08
CA VAL A 83 10.11 11.32 0.43
C VAL A 83 10.42 10.33 1.55
N THR A 84 9.64 10.40 2.63
CA THR A 84 9.62 9.37 3.67
C THR A 84 8.38 8.51 3.47
N ALA A 85 8.56 7.31 2.93
CA ALA A 85 7.49 6.34 2.74
C ALA A 85 7.48 5.36 3.93
N THR A 86 6.35 5.27 4.64
CA THR A 86 6.24 4.48 5.88
C THR A 86 5.17 3.40 5.73
N PRO A 87 5.51 2.09 5.85
CA PRO A 87 4.52 1.02 5.87
C PRO A 87 3.60 1.13 7.10
N LEU A 88 2.30 1.26 6.86
CA LEU A 88 1.28 1.40 7.90
C LEU A 88 -0.01 0.72 7.45
N ALA A 89 -0.71 0.06 8.37
CA ALA A 89 -2.10 -0.33 8.14
C ALA A 89 -2.96 0.92 7.90
N GLU A 90 -3.99 0.80 7.10
CA GLU A 90 -4.79 1.94 6.63
C GLU A 90 -5.35 2.76 7.79
N GLU A 91 -6.02 2.12 8.75
CA GLU A 91 -6.56 2.79 9.93
C GLU A 91 -5.49 3.46 10.80
N VAL A 92 -4.26 2.90 10.83
CA VAL A 92 -3.14 3.43 11.62
C VAL A 92 -2.52 4.66 10.99
N ALA A 93 -2.67 4.85 9.68
CA ALA A 93 -2.13 6.01 8.98
C ALA A 93 -2.89 7.31 9.28
N TRP A 94 -4.21 7.25 9.50
CA TRP A 94 -5.04 8.44 9.68
C TRP A 94 -4.69 9.34 10.88
N PRO A 95 -4.36 8.80 12.07
CA PRO A 95 -3.85 9.63 13.17
C PRO A 95 -2.59 10.43 12.83
N GLY A 96 -1.80 9.95 11.85
CA GLY A 96 -0.59 10.63 11.38
C GLY A 96 -0.85 12.00 10.77
N PHE A 97 -2.04 12.27 10.25
CA PHE A 97 -2.43 13.60 9.77
C PHE A 97 -2.50 14.65 10.90
N GLU A 98 -2.94 14.24 12.08
CA GLU A 98 -3.03 15.12 13.26
C GLU A 98 -1.65 15.39 13.88
N THR A 99 -0.79 14.36 13.89
CA THR A 99 0.56 14.47 14.49
C THR A 99 1.59 15.05 13.52
N GLY A 100 1.26 15.14 12.23
CA GLY A 100 2.18 15.53 11.18
C GLY A 100 3.22 14.45 10.85
N GLU A 101 2.93 13.18 11.15
CA GLU A 101 3.77 12.04 10.77
C GLU A 101 3.44 11.52 9.36
N ILE A 102 2.23 11.81 8.86
CA ILE A 102 1.77 11.48 7.51
C ILE A 102 1.22 12.73 6.84
N ASP A 103 1.63 12.95 5.60
CA ASP A 103 1.13 14.00 4.71
C ASP A 103 0.13 13.45 3.69
N VAL A 104 0.28 12.18 3.25
CA VAL A 104 -0.47 11.61 2.12
C VAL A 104 -0.78 10.12 2.32
N ILE A 105 -2.01 9.74 2.01
CA ILE A 105 -2.46 8.40 1.64
C ILE A 105 -2.89 8.48 0.18
N LEU A 106 -2.30 7.68 -0.72
CA LEU A 106 -2.56 7.74 -2.16
C LEU A 106 -3.70 6.84 -2.63
N GLU A 107 -4.16 5.94 -1.78
CA GLU A 107 -5.17 4.94 -2.12
C GLU A 107 -6.07 4.65 -0.91
N ASN A 108 -7.19 5.36 -0.82
CA ASN A 108 -8.20 5.18 0.22
C ASN A 108 -9.37 4.34 -0.34
N TRP A 109 -9.68 3.24 0.35
CA TRP A 109 -10.75 2.31 -0.03
C TRP A 109 -12.11 2.61 0.63
N GLY A 110 -12.26 3.83 1.13
CA GLY A 110 -13.50 4.32 1.73
C GLY A 110 -13.64 3.90 3.20
N HIS A 111 -13.41 4.86 4.06
CA HIS A 111 -13.53 4.70 5.51
C HIS A 111 -14.42 5.80 6.09
N PRO A 112 -15.75 5.69 5.99
CA PRO A 112 -16.68 6.76 6.40
C PRO A 112 -16.45 7.26 7.83
N ASP A 113 -16.11 6.37 8.77
CA ASP A 113 -15.86 6.74 10.17
C ASP A 113 -14.56 7.52 10.34
N LEU A 114 -13.50 7.16 9.59
CA LEU A 114 -12.22 7.88 9.60
C LEU A 114 -12.35 9.21 8.86
N GLU A 115 -13.02 9.23 7.70
CA GLU A 115 -13.32 10.45 6.96
C GLU A 115 -14.11 11.43 7.82
N LYS A 116 -15.17 10.97 8.47
CA LYS A 116 -15.94 11.78 9.42
C LYS A 116 -15.06 12.33 10.53
N THR A 117 -14.21 11.47 11.15
CA THR A 117 -13.37 11.87 12.28
C THR A 117 -12.30 12.87 11.87
N TYR A 118 -11.52 12.58 10.81
CA TYR A 118 -10.32 13.37 10.49
C TYR A 118 -10.56 14.48 9.48
N ILE A 119 -11.57 14.34 8.60
CA ILE A 119 -11.92 15.37 7.62
C ILE A 119 -13.00 16.31 8.19
N GLU A 120 -14.16 15.77 8.64
CA GLU A 120 -15.31 16.59 9.00
C GLU A 120 -15.18 17.17 10.42
N GLU A 121 -14.85 16.33 11.43
CA GLU A 121 -14.87 16.76 12.83
C GLU A 121 -13.57 17.47 13.23
N LYS A 122 -12.40 16.92 12.88
CA LYS A 122 -11.10 17.49 13.26
C LYS A 122 -10.55 18.47 12.22
N GLY A 123 -10.87 18.32 10.94
CA GLY A 123 -10.39 19.17 9.86
C GLY A 123 -8.88 19.09 9.62
N VAL A 124 -8.23 17.99 10.07
CA VAL A 124 -6.78 17.77 9.92
C VAL A 124 -6.39 17.06 8.64
N ALA A 125 -7.36 16.47 7.94
CA ALA A 125 -7.20 15.84 6.64
C ALA A 125 -8.24 16.37 5.65
N GLN A 126 -8.00 16.15 4.36
CA GLN A 126 -8.96 16.45 3.30
C GLN A 126 -8.82 15.49 2.13
N ASP A 127 -9.90 15.33 1.38
CA ASP A 127 -9.92 14.61 0.11
C ASP A 127 -9.20 15.44 -0.98
N ALA A 128 -8.16 14.87 -1.57
CA ALA A 128 -7.40 15.48 -2.66
C ALA A 128 -7.88 15.00 -4.06
N GLY A 129 -9.00 14.31 -4.13
CA GLY A 129 -9.62 13.83 -5.36
C GLY A 129 -9.24 12.41 -5.73
N LEU A 130 -9.91 11.90 -6.77
CA LEU A 130 -9.74 10.54 -7.23
C LEU A 130 -8.31 10.29 -7.76
N ASN A 131 -7.81 9.06 -7.53
CA ASN A 131 -6.52 8.62 -8.09
C ASN A 131 -6.67 7.93 -9.47
N GLY A 132 -7.91 7.81 -9.98
CA GLY A 132 -8.24 7.23 -11.28
C GLY A 132 -8.48 5.72 -11.26
N VAL A 133 -8.33 5.07 -10.12
CA VAL A 133 -8.51 3.63 -9.95
C VAL A 133 -9.93 3.31 -9.48
N ASP A 134 -10.53 2.31 -10.11
CA ASP A 134 -11.80 1.72 -9.69
C ASP A 134 -11.51 0.43 -8.92
N GLY A 135 -11.92 0.39 -7.65
CA GLY A 135 -11.71 -0.74 -6.75
C GLY A 135 -12.94 -1.64 -6.67
N ILE A 136 -12.74 -2.96 -6.80
CA ILE A 136 -13.77 -3.98 -6.63
C ILE A 136 -13.30 -4.98 -5.58
N ILE A 137 -13.97 -5.02 -4.45
CA ILE A 137 -13.78 -6.08 -3.45
C ILE A 137 -14.83 -7.17 -3.69
N GLY A 138 -14.49 -8.40 -3.34
CA GLY A 138 -15.46 -9.49 -3.40
C GLY A 138 -14.91 -10.83 -2.91
N TRP A 139 -15.76 -11.83 -3.01
CA TRP A 139 -15.42 -13.21 -2.77
C TRP A 139 -15.15 -13.90 -4.10
N TYR A 140 -14.09 -14.69 -4.15
CA TYR A 140 -13.66 -15.31 -5.39
C TYR A 140 -13.39 -16.80 -5.20
N VAL A 141 -13.60 -17.53 -6.28
CA VAL A 141 -13.19 -18.93 -6.44
C VAL A 141 -12.33 -19.07 -7.71
N PRO A 142 -11.38 -20.03 -7.79
CA PRO A 142 -10.70 -20.35 -9.05
C PRO A 142 -11.68 -20.74 -10.15
N GLU A 143 -11.44 -20.36 -11.42
CA GLU A 143 -12.32 -20.62 -12.57
C GLU A 143 -12.69 -22.10 -12.71
N TRP A 144 -11.77 -23.03 -12.38
CA TRP A 144 -12.05 -24.46 -12.47
C TRP A 144 -13.20 -24.89 -11.54
N MET A 145 -13.36 -24.23 -10.36
CA MET A 145 -14.48 -24.49 -9.45
C MET A 145 -15.81 -24.01 -10.04
N ALA A 146 -15.84 -22.80 -10.58
CA ALA A 146 -17.03 -22.27 -11.25
C ALA A 146 -17.43 -23.12 -12.46
N THR A 147 -16.45 -23.70 -13.15
CA THR A 147 -16.70 -24.64 -14.26
C THR A 147 -17.25 -25.98 -13.78
N GLN A 148 -16.71 -26.53 -12.68
CA GLN A 148 -17.12 -27.83 -12.13
C GLN A 148 -18.43 -27.73 -11.33
N TYR A 149 -18.67 -26.63 -10.68
CA TYR A 149 -19.83 -26.35 -9.83
C TYR A 149 -20.45 -25.00 -10.22
N PRO A 150 -21.22 -24.92 -11.32
CA PRO A 150 -21.65 -23.62 -11.87
C PRO A 150 -22.48 -22.76 -10.94
N ASP A 151 -23.19 -23.35 -9.98
CA ASP A 151 -23.99 -22.61 -9.00
C ASP A 151 -23.22 -22.19 -7.72
N ILE A 152 -21.92 -22.53 -7.63
CA ILE A 152 -21.06 -22.12 -6.50
C ILE A 152 -20.80 -20.61 -6.49
N VAL A 153 -20.98 -19.97 -7.64
CA VAL A 153 -20.80 -18.52 -7.80
C VAL A 153 -21.99 -17.69 -7.32
N ASP A 154 -22.96 -18.32 -6.68
CA ASP A 154 -24.11 -17.67 -6.07
C ASP A 154 -24.10 -17.97 -4.57
N SER A 155 -24.04 -16.92 -3.75
CA SER A 155 -23.93 -17.03 -2.29
C SER A 155 -25.04 -17.87 -1.65
N ASP A 156 -26.26 -17.87 -2.22
CA ASP A 156 -27.37 -18.68 -1.73
C ASP A 156 -27.10 -20.19 -1.81
N ASN A 157 -26.14 -20.59 -2.64
CA ASN A 157 -25.77 -22.00 -2.84
C ASN A 157 -24.53 -22.43 -2.05
N LEU A 158 -23.77 -21.51 -1.47
CA LEU A 158 -22.47 -21.82 -0.83
C LEU A 158 -22.57 -22.90 0.25
N ASN A 159 -23.65 -22.93 1.03
CA ASN A 159 -23.84 -23.94 2.07
C ASN A 159 -23.87 -25.38 1.53
N LYS A 160 -24.26 -25.61 0.27
CA LYS A 160 -24.19 -26.93 -0.38
C LYS A 160 -22.75 -27.44 -0.50
N TYR A 161 -21.80 -26.51 -0.55
CA TYR A 161 -20.40 -26.76 -0.83
C TYR A 161 -19.49 -26.57 0.39
N ALA A 162 -20.02 -26.15 1.54
CA ALA A 162 -19.22 -25.85 2.73
C ALA A 162 -18.24 -27.00 3.10
N THR A 163 -18.66 -28.24 2.92
CA THR A 163 -17.82 -29.42 3.19
C THR A 163 -16.60 -29.56 2.28
N LEU A 164 -16.62 -28.98 1.06
CA LEU A 164 -15.47 -28.99 0.15
C LEU A 164 -14.32 -28.11 0.66
N PHE A 165 -14.66 -27.09 1.45
CA PHE A 165 -13.74 -26.09 1.94
C PHE A 165 -13.23 -26.36 3.37
N LYS A 166 -13.61 -27.50 3.97
CA LYS A 166 -13.17 -27.82 5.33
C LYS A 166 -11.66 -28.00 5.42
N THR A 167 -11.08 -27.41 6.47
CA THR A 167 -9.68 -27.55 6.82
C THR A 167 -9.52 -27.86 8.32
N SER A 168 -8.31 -28.11 8.77
CA SER A 168 -8.03 -28.27 10.19
C SER A 168 -8.29 -26.98 11.00
N GLU A 169 -8.22 -25.81 10.36
CA GLU A 169 -8.39 -24.51 11.02
C GLU A 169 -9.86 -24.09 11.10
N SER A 170 -10.66 -24.44 10.08
CA SER A 170 -12.10 -24.16 10.07
C SER A 170 -12.93 -25.19 10.87
N GLY A 171 -12.37 -26.38 11.12
CA GLY A 171 -13.05 -27.44 11.87
C GLY A 171 -14.22 -28.04 11.09
N ASP A 172 -15.43 -27.94 11.64
CA ASP A 172 -16.64 -28.48 11.00
C ASP A 172 -17.25 -27.56 9.94
N GLN A 173 -16.82 -26.31 9.86
CA GLN A 173 -17.29 -25.32 8.87
C GLN A 173 -16.39 -25.29 7.64
N GLY A 174 -16.91 -24.80 6.51
CA GLY A 174 -16.07 -24.45 5.36
C GLY A 174 -15.08 -23.33 5.73
N GLN A 175 -13.87 -23.40 5.22
CA GLN A 175 -12.94 -22.28 5.35
C GLN A 175 -13.25 -21.22 4.30
N PHE A 176 -13.41 -19.99 4.73
CA PHE A 176 -13.31 -18.80 3.90
C PHE A 176 -11.94 -18.18 4.13
N LEU A 177 -11.14 -17.98 3.09
CA LEU A 177 -9.82 -17.40 3.20
C LEU A 177 -9.91 -15.88 3.26
N GLY A 178 -9.73 -15.31 4.46
CA GLY A 178 -9.47 -13.89 4.65
C GLY A 178 -8.04 -13.54 4.24
N SER A 179 -7.79 -12.28 3.88
CA SER A 179 -6.46 -11.82 3.52
C SER A 179 -5.63 -11.38 4.75
N ASP A 180 -5.08 -10.19 4.72
CA ASP A 180 -4.42 -9.57 5.87
C ASP A 180 -5.49 -9.18 6.90
N PRO A 181 -5.32 -9.51 8.19
CA PRO A 181 -6.29 -9.17 9.22
C PRO A 181 -6.42 -7.66 9.49
N THR A 182 -5.53 -6.84 8.91
CA THR A 182 -5.62 -5.38 8.99
C THR A 182 -6.42 -4.76 7.84
N PHE A 183 -6.87 -5.57 6.86
CA PHE A 183 -7.80 -5.10 5.84
C PHE A 183 -9.19 -4.94 6.44
N VAL A 184 -9.81 -3.81 6.17
CA VAL A 184 -11.18 -3.56 6.61
C VAL A 184 -12.15 -4.26 5.68
N THR A 185 -12.74 -5.36 6.14
CA THR A 185 -13.66 -6.18 5.36
C THR A 185 -14.93 -6.50 6.14
N ASN A 186 -16.00 -6.83 5.40
CA ASN A 186 -17.27 -7.26 5.97
C ASN A 186 -17.43 -8.80 5.98
N ASP A 187 -16.37 -9.58 5.73
CA ASP A 187 -16.46 -11.01 5.46
C ASP A 187 -17.08 -11.82 6.61
N GLU A 188 -16.67 -11.56 7.86
CA GLU A 188 -17.23 -12.25 9.04
C GLU A 188 -18.71 -11.91 9.23
N ALA A 189 -19.06 -10.62 9.04
CA ALA A 189 -20.43 -10.16 9.16
C ALA A 189 -21.32 -10.73 8.04
N LEU A 190 -20.83 -10.75 6.82
CA LEU A 190 -21.52 -11.36 5.67
C LEU A 190 -21.77 -12.86 5.88
N ILE A 191 -20.75 -13.62 6.30
CA ILE A 191 -20.88 -15.04 6.60
C ILE A 191 -21.97 -15.26 7.64
N LYS A 192 -21.95 -14.48 8.72
CA LYS A 192 -22.93 -14.56 9.81
C LYS A 192 -24.34 -14.19 9.36
N ASN A 193 -24.47 -13.03 8.69
CA ASN A 193 -25.79 -12.46 8.39
C ASN A 193 -26.47 -13.16 7.21
N LEU A 194 -25.71 -13.74 6.29
CA LEU A 194 -26.21 -14.62 5.22
C LEU A 194 -26.43 -16.07 5.70
N GLY A 195 -26.09 -16.39 6.95
CA GLY A 195 -26.30 -17.73 7.53
C GLY A 195 -25.42 -18.80 6.86
N LEU A 196 -24.20 -18.45 6.45
CA LEU A 196 -23.30 -19.36 5.78
C LEU A 196 -22.55 -20.26 6.79
N ASP A 197 -22.39 -21.54 6.48
CA ASP A 197 -21.64 -22.50 7.29
C ASP A 197 -20.13 -22.42 6.99
N PHE A 198 -19.58 -21.23 7.13
CA PHE A 198 -18.18 -20.91 6.88
C PHE A 198 -17.55 -20.20 8.09
N LYS A 199 -16.23 -20.30 8.16
CA LYS A 199 -15.39 -19.59 9.12
C LYS A 199 -14.28 -18.88 8.39
N VAL A 200 -14.08 -17.60 8.70
CA VAL A 200 -12.92 -16.84 8.18
C VAL A 200 -11.64 -17.36 8.82
N VAL A 201 -10.67 -17.68 7.99
CA VAL A 201 -9.31 -18.02 8.37
C VAL A 201 -8.38 -17.08 7.58
N TYR A 202 -7.69 -16.22 8.28
CA TYR A 202 -6.84 -15.22 7.64
C TYR A 202 -5.52 -15.83 7.16
N SER A 203 -5.12 -15.48 5.95
CA SER A 203 -3.83 -15.88 5.37
C SER A 203 -2.65 -15.13 6.02
N GLY A 204 -2.93 -13.96 6.62
CA GLY A 204 -1.98 -13.13 7.32
C GLY A 204 -1.29 -12.06 6.47
N SER A 205 -1.39 -12.13 5.15
CA SER A 205 -0.89 -11.09 4.24
C SER A 205 -1.47 -11.24 2.83
N GLU A 206 -1.43 -10.17 2.04
CA GLU A 206 -1.77 -10.21 0.62
C GLU A 206 -0.96 -11.27 -0.14
N ALA A 207 0.35 -11.32 0.06
CA ALA A 207 1.23 -12.28 -0.60
C ALA A 207 0.86 -13.74 -0.30
N ALA A 208 0.42 -14.05 0.91
CA ALA A 208 -0.06 -15.37 1.29
C ALA A 208 -1.40 -15.69 0.62
N THR A 209 -2.31 -14.72 0.51
CA THR A 209 -3.58 -14.86 -0.22
C THR A 209 -3.33 -15.15 -1.70
N ILE A 210 -2.46 -14.39 -2.35
CA ILE A 210 -2.04 -14.58 -3.75
C ILE A 210 -1.51 -16.01 -3.95
N THR A 211 -0.58 -16.43 -3.08
CA THR A 211 0.01 -17.78 -3.13
C THR A 211 -1.05 -18.86 -2.99
N ALA A 212 -2.01 -18.68 -2.09
CA ALA A 212 -3.11 -19.63 -1.89
C ALA A 212 -3.98 -19.78 -3.16
N PHE A 213 -4.37 -18.67 -3.80
CA PHE A 213 -5.14 -18.71 -5.05
C PHE A 213 -4.36 -19.32 -6.21
N GLN A 214 -3.06 -19.04 -6.33
CA GLN A 214 -2.20 -19.67 -7.33
C GLN A 214 -2.15 -21.18 -7.14
N GLN A 215 -1.87 -21.65 -5.93
CA GLN A 215 -1.83 -23.08 -5.60
C GLN A 215 -3.18 -23.76 -5.81
N ALA A 216 -4.28 -23.12 -5.37
CA ALA A 216 -5.62 -23.65 -5.56
C ALA A 216 -5.99 -23.79 -7.04
N THR A 217 -5.50 -22.87 -7.89
CA THR A 217 -5.70 -22.93 -9.33
C THR A 217 -4.88 -24.04 -9.98
N GLU A 218 -3.60 -24.15 -9.63
CA GLU A 218 -2.68 -25.15 -10.21
C GLU A 218 -2.99 -26.57 -9.76
N GLN A 219 -3.23 -26.76 -8.46
CA GLN A 219 -3.44 -28.07 -7.84
C GLN A 219 -4.90 -28.52 -7.87
N LYS A 220 -5.82 -27.64 -8.30
CA LYS A 220 -7.27 -27.85 -8.25
C LYS A 220 -7.75 -28.21 -6.84
N THR A 221 -7.26 -27.49 -5.84
CA THR A 221 -7.75 -27.56 -4.45
C THR A 221 -8.87 -26.56 -4.24
N PRO A 222 -9.99 -26.94 -3.60
CA PRO A 222 -11.08 -26.00 -3.35
C PRO A 222 -10.62 -24.81 -2.49
N LEU A 223 -10.95 -23.61 -2.97
CA LEU A 223 -10.70 -22.36 -2.27
C LEU A 223 -11.81 -21.36 -2.59
N ILE A 224 -12.32 -20.71 -1.56
CA ILE A 224 -13.11 -19.49 -1.62
C ILE A 224 -12.49 -18.48 -0.67
N GLY A 225 -12.40 -17.22 -1.07
CA GLY A 225 -11.81 -16.20 -0.21
C GLY A 225 -12.01 -14.78 -0.72
N TYR A 226 -11.64 -13.87 0.13
CA TYR A 226 -11.53 -12.45 -0.17
C TYR A 226 -10.50 -12.21 -1.27
N PHE A 227 -10.84 -11.37 -2.23
CA PHE A 227 -9.90 -10.81 -3.18
C PHE A 227 -10.42 -9.49 -3.74
N TYR A 228 -9.60 -8.81 -4.54
CA TYR A 228 -9.97 -7.50 -5.06
C TYR A 228 -9.33 -7.21 -6.42
N ASP A 229 -9.83 -6.19 -7.11
CA ASP A 229 -9.28 -5.60 -8.32
C ASP A 229 -9.14 -4.08 -8.09
N PRO A 230 -8.05 -3.40 -8.50
CA PRO A 230 -6.94 -3.94 -9.31
C PRO A 230 -5.96 -4.78 -8.49
N GLN A 231 -5.65 -5.93 -9.04
CA GLN A 231 -4.59 -6.81 -8.53
C GLN A 231 -3.99 -7.58 -9.71
N TRP A 232 -2.68 -7.51 -9.89
CA TRP A 232 -1.97 -8.09 -11.03
C TRP A 232 -2.26 -9.59 -11.25
N LEU A 233 -2.64 -10.31 -10.19
CA LEU A 233 -2.94 -11.74 -10.24
C LEU A 233 -4.03 -12.09 -11.26
N HIS A 234 -5.04 -11.22 -11.42
CA HIS A 234 -6.11 -11.41 -12.40
C HIS A 234 -5.61 -11.54 -13.86
N SER A 235 -4.41 -11.01 -14.14
CA SER A 235 -3.75 -11.18 -15.45
C SER A 235 -3.08 -12.55 -15.63
N LYS A 236 -2.82 -13.29 -14.55
CA LYS A 236 -2.08 -14.57 -14.54
C LYS A 236 -3.00 -15.77 -14.36
N ILE A 237 -4.00 -15.66 -13.51
CA ILE A 237 -4.98 -16.71 -13.25
C ILE A 237 -6.39 -16.11 -13.35
N LYS A 238 -7.35 -16.96 -13.69
CA LYS A 238 -8.75 -16.53 -13.70
C LYS A 238 -9.42 -16.89 -12.39
N LEU A 239 -9.91 -15.87 -11.73
CA LEU A 239 -10.78 -15.95 -10.57
C LEU A 239 -12.18 -15.53 -10.97
N VAL A 240 -13.18 -16.18 -10.42
CA VAL A 240 -14.60 -15.88 -10.67
C VAL A 240 -15.20 -15.32 -9.38
N LYS A 241 -15.77 -14.13 -9.48
CA LYS A 241 -16.43 -13.47 -8.35
C LYS A 241 -17.71 -14.22 -7.99
N VAL A 242 -17.94 -14.41 -6.71
CA VAL A 242 -19.20 -14.93 -6.17
C VAL A 242 -20.21 -13.78 -6.10
N ASN A 243 -21.42 -14.03 -6.58
CA ASN A 243 -22.51 -13.07 -6.49
C ASN A 243 -23.07 -13.06 -5.06
N LEU A 244 -22.78 -12.00 -4.34
CA LEU A 244 -23.43 -11.66 -3.09
C LEU A 244 -24.74 -10.88 -3.38
N PRO A 245 -25.66 -10.72 -2.41
CA PRO A 245 -26.83 -9.86 -2.60
C PRO A 245 -26.40 -8.45 -3.03
N GLU A 246 -27.13 -7.88 -3.99
CA GLU A 246 -26.76 -6.61 -4.62
C GLU A 246 -26.56 -5.49 -3.61
N TRP A 247 -25.48 -4.72 -3.77
CA TRP A 247 -25.22 -3.54 -2.96
C TRP A 247 -26.24 -2.44 -3.25
N THR A 248 -26.74 -1.83 -2.20
CA THR A 248 -27.58 -0.63 -2.26
C THR A 248 -27.07 0.40 -1.27
N GLU A 249 -27.25 1.68 -1.57
CA GLU A 249 -26.74 2.76 -0.70
C GLU A 249 -27.16 2.55 0.77
N GLY A 250 -26.16 2.52 1.64
CA GLY A 250 -26.30 2.38 3.09
C GLY A 250 -26.54 0.94 3.60
N CYS A 251 -26.55 -0.08 2.73
CA CYS A 251 -26.73 -1.49 3.17
C CYS A 251 -25.55 -2.02 3.98
N ASP A 252 -24.40 -1.37 3.90
CA ASP A 252 -23.13 -1.66 4.56
C ASP A 252 -22.81 -0.69 5.70
N ALA A 253 -23.70 0.26 5.99
CA ALA A 253 -23.48 1.28 7.02
C ALA A 253 -23.34 0.74 8.46
N ASP A 254 -23.94 -0.42 8.76
CA ASP A 254 -23.79 -1.10 10.05
C ASP A 254 -23.12 -2.46 9.85
N PRO A 255 -21.85 -2.61 10.27
CA PRO A 255 -21.12 -3.87 10.14
C PRO A 255 -21.77 -5.06 10.86
N ASN A 256 -22.70 -4.82 11.83
CA ASN A 256 -23.41 -5.90 12.50
C ASN A 256 -24.55 -6.49 11.65
N THR A 257 -25.07 -5.74 10.69
CA THR A 257 -26.26 -6.11 9.91
C THR A 257 -25.99 -6.22 8.41
N VAL A 258 -24.79 -5.87 7.94
CA VAL A 258 -24.43 -5.93 6.53
C VAL A 258 -24.65 -7.34 5.97
N ALA A 259 -25.35 -7.41 4.84
CA ALA A 259 -25.68 -8.64 4.12
C ALA A 259 -25.73 -8.43 2.60
N CYS A 260 -25.08 -7.36 2.10
CA CYS A 260 -24.98 -7.02 0.68
C CYS A 260 -23.52 -7.05 0.22
N ASP A 261 -23.33 -7.13 -1.10
CA ASP A 261 -21.98 -7.07 -1.73
C ASP A 261 -21.25 -5.77 -1.36
N TYR A 262 -20.00 -5.69 -1.69
CA TYR A 262 -19.19 -4.48 -1.59
C TYR A 262 -19.58 -3.48 -2.69
N PRO A 263 -19.48 -2.16 -2.43
CA PRO A 263 -19.69 -1.14 -3.45
C PRO A 263 -18.58 -1.16 -4.51
N LEU A 264 -18.82 -0.45 -5.61
CA LEU A 264 -17.73 -0.04 -6.49
C LEU A 264 -17.01 1.14 -5.83
N TYR A 265 -15.75 0.95 -5.47
CA TYR A 265 -14.93 1.99 -4.86
C TYR A 265 -14.29 2.88 -5.94
N LYS A 266 -14.53 4.16 -5.88
CA LYS A 266 -13.77 5.18 -6.62
C LYS A 266 -12.65 5.64 -5.72
N LEU A 267 -11.45 5.07 -5.90
CA LEU A 267 -10.35 5.31 -4.98
C LEU A 267 -9.88 6.76 -5.03
N ASN A 268 -9.66 7.35 -3.87
CA ASN A 268 -9.26 8.74 -3.73
C ASN A 268 -7.97 8.87 -2.89
N LYS A 269 -7.43 10.06 -2.89
CA LYS A 269 -6.23 10.43 -2.12
C LYS A 269 -6.64 11.26 -0.93
N ILE A 270 -6.10 10.94 0.23
CA ILE A 270 -6.30 11.72 1.46
C ILE A 270 -4.99 12.40 1.81
N VAL A 271 -5.06 13.69 2.13
CA VAL A 271 -3.87 14.48 2.49
C VAL A 271 -4.09 15.26 3.78
N ALA A 272 -3.00 15.52 4.50
CA ALA A 272 -3.04 16.44 5.62
C ALA A 272 -3.46 17.85 5.14
N THR A 273 -4.33 18.53 5.89
CA THR A 273 -4.76 19.90 5.58
C THR A 273 -3.54 20.83 5.53
N SER A 274 -2.58 20.67 6.46
CA SER A 274 -1.33 21.43 6.47
C SER A 274 -0.48 21.20 5.22
N PHE A 275 -0.44 19.97 4.68
CA PHE A 275 0.26 19.66 3.43
C PHE A 275 -0.43 20.31 2.23
N ALA A 276 -1.74 20.31 2.20
CA ALA A 276 -2.48 21.00 1.15
C ALA A 276 -2.24 22.52 1.13
N GLU A 277 -2.04 23.12 2.29
CA GLU A 277 -1.76 24.57 2.42
C GLU A 277 -0.30 24.93 2.10
N THR A 278 0.66 24.07 2.44
CA THR A 278 2.09 24.41 2.43
C THR A 278 2.93 23.55 1.45
N GLY A 279 2.39 22.46 0.92
CA GLY A 279 3.12 21.50 0.10
C GLY A 279 3.50 21.98 -1.32
N GLY A 280 2.94 23.09 -1.79
CA GLY A 280 3.31 23.74 -3.05
C GLY A 280 3.27 22.79 -4.26
N ASP A 281 4.40 22.66 -4.96
CA ASP A 281 4.52 21.78 -6.14
C ASP A 281 4.24 20.30 -5.79
N ALA A 282 4.65 19.83 -4.61
CA ALA A 282 4.41 18.46 -4.18
C ALA A 282 2.92 18.19 -3.99
N TYR A 283 2.18 19.11 -3.38
CA TYR A 283 0.73 18.99 -3.28
C TYR A 283 0.06 19.01 -4.65
N THR A 284 0.52 19.87 -5.56
CA THR A 284 -0.02 19.96 -6.93
C THR A 284 0.15 18.62 -7.66
N LEU A 285 1.34 18.01 -7.58
CA LEU A 285 1.58 16.68 -8.15
C LEU A 285 0.65 15.63 -7.54
N VAL A 286 0.59 15.54 -6.20
CA VAL A 286 -0.27 14.57 -5.50
C VAL A 286 -1.73 14.76 -5.89
N LYS A 287 -2.22 15.99 -5.90
CA LYS A 287 -3.60 16.31 -6.28
C LYS A 287 -3.93 15.88 -7.71
N ASN A 288 -3.02 16.11 -8.66
CA ASN A 288 -3.21 15.81 -10.07
C ASN A 288 -2.93 14.34 -10.41
N PHE A 289 -2.24 13.59 -9.54
CA PHE A 289 -1.96 12.17 -9.76
C PHE A 289 -3.25 11.39 -10.05
N SER A 290 -3.29 10.75 -11.21
CA SER A 290 -4.43 9.94 -11.65
C SER A 290 -3.98 9.00 -12.76
N TRP A 291 -4.15 7.70 -12.56
CA TRP A 291 -3.78 6.67 -13.53
C TRP A 291 -4.86 5.60 -13.67
N THR A 292 -4.60 4.51 -14.35
CA THR A 292 -5.58 3.45 -14.58
C THR A 292 -5.28 2.20 -13.75
N ASN A 293 -6.27 1.31 -13.61
CA ASN A 293 -6.07 -0.01 -13.01
C ASN A 293 -4.93 -0.78 -13.70
N GLU A 294 -4.81 -0.64 -15.04
CA GLU A 294 -3.76 -1.30 -15.80
C GLU A 294 -2.37 -0.75 -15.45
N ASP A 295 -2.24 0.56 -15.26
CA ASP A 295 -0.97 1.19 -14.85
C ASP A 295 -0.55 0.71 -13.47
N GLN A 296 -1.47 0.69 -12.50
CA GLN A 296 -1.22 0.17 -11.15
C GLN A 296 -0.80 -1.29 -11.18
N ASN A 297 -1.56 -2.14 -11.90
CA ASN A 297 -1.24 -3.56 -12.04
C ASN A 297 0.10 -3.80 -12.72
N LEU A 298 0.51 -2.96 -13.65
CA LEU A 298 1.81 -3.06 -14.33
C LEU A 298 2.96 -2.81 -13.36
N VAL A 299 2.88 -1.75 -12.53
CA VAL A 299 3.93 -1.45 -11.54
C VAL A 299 3.94 -2.52 -10.44
N ALA A 300 2.76 -2.98 -10.00
CA ALA A 300 2.64 -4.08 -9.05
C ALA A 300 3.25 -5.40 -9.58
N ASP A 301 3.11 -5.69 -10.89
CA ASP A 301 3.76 -6.84 -11.56
C ASP A 301 5.29 -6.68 -11.59
N TYR A 302 5.82 -5.47 -11.82
CA TYR A 302 7.26 -5.20 -11.74
C TYR A 302 7.81 -5.54 -10.36
N ILE A 303 7.12 -5.10 -9.30
CA ILE A 303 7.52 -5.37 -7.91
C ILE A 303 7.44 -6.88 -7.61
N THR A 304 6.28 -7.48 -7.83
CA THR A 304 5.99 -8.82 -7.32
C THR A 304 6.60 -9.94 -8.16
N ASN A 305 6.49 -9.85 -9.51
CA ASN A 305 6.87 -10.95 -10.40
C ASN A 305 8.23 -10.75 -11.07
N GLN A 306 8.63 -9.51 -11.31
CA GLN A 306 9.92 -9.22 -11.93
C GLN A 306 11.02 -8.99 -10.89
N GLY A 307 10.66 -8.91 -9.59
CA GLY A 307 11.59 -8.81 -8.48
C GLY A 307 12.30 -7.45 -8.38
N MET A 308 11.70 -6.41 -8.96
CA MET A 308 12.19 -5.05 -8.79
C MET A 308 11.88 -4.54 -7.38
N SER A 309 12.74 -3.69 -6.83
CA SER A 309 12.33 -2.87 -5.69
C SER A 309 11.22 -1.90 -6.11
N ALA A 310 10.46 -1.37 -5.15
CA ALA A 310 9.43 -0.38 -5.44
C ALA A 310 10.02 0.84 -6.17
N ASP A 311 11.18 1.33 -5.73
CA ASP A 311 11.86 2.46 -6.35
C ASP A 311 12.21 2.16 -7.82
N GLU A 312 12.85 1.01 -8.12
CA GLU A 312 13.16 0.61 -9.50
C GLU A 312 11.90 0.47 -10.37
N ALA A 313 10.80 -0.03 -9.82
CA ALA A 313 9.55 -0.18 -10.54
C ALA A 313 8.90 1.18 -10.84
N GLY A 314 8.92 2.11 -9.88
CA GLY A 314 8.45 3.49 -10.05
C GLY A 314 9.27 4.23 -11.09
N ASP A 315 10.59 4.20 -10.98
CA ASP A 315 11.52 4.84 -11.93
C ASP A 315 11.33 4.33 -13.36
N LYS A 316 11.18 3.00 -13.50
CA LYS A 316 10.91 2.37 -14.79
C LYS A 316 9.61 2.88 -15.41
N TRP A 317 8.52 2.87 -14.63
CA TRP A 317 7.23 3.33 -15.12
C TRP A 317 7.27 4.82 -15.50
N VAL A 318 7.90 5.66 -14.68
CA VAL A 318 8.09 7.10 -14.94
C VAL A 318 8.90 7.32 -16.24
N ALA A 319 9.98 6.57 -16.45
CA ALA A 319 10.80 6.67 -17.66
C ALA A 319 10.02 6.30 -18.93
N GLU A 320 9.06 5.36 -18.85
CA GLU A 320 8.32 4.84 -19.99
C GLU A 320 6.99 5.58 -20.27
N ASN A 321 6.49 6.43 -19.33
CA ASN A 321 5.15 7.00 -19.37
C ASN A 321 5.11 8.53 -19.24
N GLU A 322 6.11 9.26 -19.77
CA GLU A 322 6.18 10.73 -19.67
C GLU A 322 4.91 11.42 -20.18
N ALA A 323 4.31 10.93 -21.24
CA ALA A 323 3.08 11.48 -21.80
C ALA A 323 1.87 11.44 -20.84
N LYS A 324 1.88 10.51 -19.85
CA LYS A 324 0.82 10.41 -18.85
C LYS A 324 1.11 11.35 -17.67
N TRP A 325 2.27 11.18 -17.03
CA TRP A 325 2.56 11.91 -15.81
C TRP A 325 2.90 13.39 -16.01
N SER A 326 3.29 13.81 -17.22
CA SER A 326 3.53 15.24 -17.50
C SER A 326 2.31 16.12 -17.23
N ALA A 327 1.10 15.58 -17.34
CA ALA A 327 -0.14 16.26 -17.00
C ALA A 327 -0.35 16.45 -15.48
N TRP A 328 0.40 15.75 -14.65
CA TRP A 328 0.31 15.85 -13.19
C TRP A 328 1.26 16.90 -12.61
N MET A 329 2.25 17.30 -13.40
CA MET A 329 3.26 18.26 -12.96
C MET A 329 2.67 19.64 -12.72
N PRO A 330 3.21 20.42 -11.77
CA PRO A 330 2.80 21.79 -11.48
C PRO A 330 3.08 22.77 -12.62
#